data_c669d4776a59fc8044b1312269f8a8f8
#
_entry.id   c669d4776a59fc8044b1312269f8a8f8
#
_cell.length_a   1.000
_cell.length_b   1.000
_cell.length_c   1.000
_cell.angle_alpha   90.00
_cell.angle_beta   90.00
_cell.angle_gamma   90.00
#
_symmetry.space_group_name_H-M   'P 1'
#
loop_
_entity.id
_entity.type
_entity.pdbx_description
1 polymer ?
#
loop_
_entity_poly.entity_id
_entity_poly.type
_entity_poly.pdbx_seq_one_letter_code
_entity_poly.pdbx_strand_id
1 'polypeptide(L)'
;MYGFLLTTFIGLTFSIPMGYALSRYRFIGHAVIDSLVDLPILLPPLIVGLSLLIFFQTPPGKWIETIGLSVVFHPRGIVLCQLFVSISFGIRAMKLTFDGIDIRMEHVAMTLGCSRLGSFFRVALPLAWRGIVTSAILIWTRALGIFGPLMILVGAARGRTEVLPTTIYLEQSVGNIDTAVAVAVVMVAVAAVALITIRFVGLGER
;
A
#
# COMPACT_ATOMS: atom_id res chain seq x y z
N MET A 1 12.72 8.83 4.52
CA MET A 1 11.68 9.52 3.72
C MET A 1 11.40 8.86 2.37
N TYR A 2 12.41 8.40 1.63
CA TYR A 2 12.23 7.75 0.32
C TYR A 2 11.42 6.44 0.36
N GLY A 3 11.41 5.69 1.47
CA GLY A 3 10.70 4.41 1.59
C GLY A 3 9.18 4.52 1.36
N PHE A 4 8.53 5.53 1.92
CA PHE A 4 7.07 5.72 1.78
C PHE A 4 6.66 6.05 0.34
N LEU A 5 7.44 6.89 -0.35
CA LEU A 5 7.20 7.23 -1.76
C LEU A 5 7.40 6.02 -2.66
N LEU A 6 8.47 5.26 -2.42
CA LEU A 6 8.76 4.03 -3.16
C LEU A 6 7.65 2.98 -2.93
N THR A 7 7.22 2.77 -1.69
CA THR A 7 6.11 1.88 -1.35
C THR A 7 4.82 2.31 -2.06
N THR A 8 4.51 3.61 -2.06
CA THR A 8 3.31 4.14 -2.72
C THR A 8 3.38 3.93 -4.24
N PHE A 9 4.51 4.22 -4.86
CA PHE A 9 4.69 4.03 -6.30
C PHE A 9 4.55 2.56 -6.70
N ILE A 10 5.26 1.66 -6.02
CA ILE A 10 5.15 0.22 -6.26
C ILE A 10 3.73 -0.26 -5.97
N GLY A 11 3.15 0.15 -4.84
CA GLY A 11 1.79 -0.22 -4.45
C GLY A 11 0.75 0.19 -5.50
N LEU A 12 0.84 1.40 -6.06
CA LEU A 12 -0.04 1.86 -7.15
C LEU A 12 0.15 1.04 -8.43
N THR A 13 1.40 0.77 -8.80
CA THR A 13 1.71 0.00 -10.02
C THR A 13 1.05 -1.38 -10.00
N PHE A 14 0.92 -2.00 -8.82
CA PHE A 14 0.21 -3.27 -8.66
C PHE A 14 -1.29 -3.08 -8.40
N SER A 15 -1.70 -2.06 -7.66
CA SER A 15 -3.10 -1.86 -7.27
C SER A 15 -3.98 -1.49 -8.47
N ILE A 16 -3.49 -0.73 -9.43
CA ILE A 16 -4.24 -0.32 -10.61
C ILE A 16 -4.64 -1.53 -11.46
N PRO A 17 -3.71 -2.36 -11.97
CA PRO A 17 -4.08 -3.51 -12.80
C PRO A 17 -4.84 -4.58 -12.02
N MET A 18 -4.52 -4.81 -10.75
CA MET A 18 -5.20 -5.80 -9.93
C MET A 18 -6.64 -5.36 -9.60
N GLY A 19 -6.84 -4.09 -9.22
CA GLY A 19 -8.17 -3.52 -9.01
C GLY A 19 -9.04 -3.56 -10.26
N TYR A 20 -8.46 -3.24 -11.43
CA TYR A 20 -9.14 -3.36 -12.71
C TYR A 20 -9.51 -4.82 -13.03
N ALA A 21 -8.59 -5.76 -12.86
CA ALA A 21 -8.84 -7.17 -13.11
C ALA A 21 -9.96 -7.72 -12.22
N LEU A 22 -9.93 -7.40 -10.93
CA LEU A 22 -10.97 -7.83 -9.97
C LEU A 22 -12.32 -7.15 -10.21
N SER A 23 -12.36 -5.98 -10.82
CA SER A 23 -13.61 -5.29 -11.18
C SER A 23 -14.22 -5.85 -12.47
N ARG A 24 -13.41 -6.11 -13.49
CA ARG A 24 -13.90 -6.39 -14.87
C ARG A 24 -13.97 -7.87 -15.21
N TYR A 25 -13.16 -8.72 -14.59
CA TYR A 25 -13.07 -10.13 -14.97
C TYR A 25 -13.61 -11.05 -13.89
N ARG A 26 -14.48 -11.97 -14.31
CA ARG A 26 -14.93 -13.11 -13.51
C ARG A 26 -14.22 -14.35 -14.01
N PHE A 27 -13.37 -14.95 -13.19
CA PHE A 27 -12.60 -16.16 -13.52
C PHE A 27 -12.71 -17.19 -12.39
N ILE A 28 -12.39 -18.44 -12.69
CA ILE A 28 -12.36 -19.52 -11.70
C ILE A 28 -11.31 -19.14 -10.62
N GLY A 29 -11.73 -19.07 -9.35
CA GLY A 29 -10.85 -18.62 -8.25
C GLY A 29 -10.89 -17.11 -7.94
N HIS A 30 -11.74 -16.33 -8.64
CA HIS A 30 -11.91 -14.89 -8.36
C HIS A 30 -12.19 -14.61 -6.88
N ALA A 31 -13.11 -15.37 -6.25
CA ALA A 31 -13.44 -15.20 -4.83
C ALA A 31 -12.25 -15.51 -3.90
N VAL A 32 -11.40 -16.47 -4.27
CA VAL A 32 -10.20 -16.82 -3.51
C VAL A 32 -9.19 -15.68 -3.58
N ILE A 33 -8.91 -15.16 -4.77
CA ILE A 33 -7.97 -14.02 -4.93
C ILE A 33 -8.52 -12.77 -4.26
N ASP A 34 -9.80 -12.49 -4.38
CA ASP A 34 -10.47 -11.37 -3.72
C ASP A 34 -10.33 -11.48 -2.19
N SER A 35 -10.53 -12.69 -1.63
CA SER A 35 -10.32 -12.95 -0.20
C SER A 35 -8.85 -12.85 0.22
N LEU A 36 -7.92 -13.33 -0.59
CA LEU A 36 -6.48 -13.21 -0.31
C LEU A 36 -6.02 -11.76 -0.27
N VAL A 37 -6.57 -10.89 -1.12
CA VAL A 37 -6.32 -9.46 -1.08
C VAL A 37 -6.82 -8.83 0.22
N ASP A 38 -7.90 -9.36 0.82
CA ASP A 38 -8.43 -8.85 2.08
C ASP A 38 -7.70 -9.35 3.32
N LEU A 39 -6.98 -10.46 3.24
CA LEU A 39 -6.29 -11.05 4.39
C LEU A 39 -5.42 -10.04 5.16
N PRO A 40 -4.55 -9.22 4.53
CA PRO A 40 -3.75 -8.24 5.26
C PRO A 40 -4.56 -7.13 5.93
N ILE A 41 -5.80 -6.89 5.48
CA ILE A 41 -6.72 -5.92 6.10
C ILE A 41 -7.32 -6.48 7.39
N LEU A 42 -7.65 -7.76 7.39
CA LEU A 42 -8.30 -8.45 8.50
C LEU A 42 -7.31 -8.90 9.58
N LEU A 43 -6.10 -9.25 9.18
CA LEU A 43 -5.07 -9.69 10.12
C LEU A 43 -4.54 -8.51 10.94
N PRO A 44 -4.32 -8.71 12.27
CA PRO A 44 -3.57 -7.75 13.06
C PRO A 44 -2.20 -7.49 12.40
N PRO A 45 -1.79 -6.23 12.20
CA PRO A 45 -0.57 -5.89 11.47
C PRO A 45 0.69 -6.60 12.02
N LEU A 46 0.75 -6.84 13.33
CA LEU A 46 1.85 -7.54 13.98
C LEU A 46 2.04 -8.97 13.41
N ILE A 47 0.94 -9.67 13.15
CA ILE A 47 0.97 -11.03 12.58
C ILE A 47 1.57 -11.01 11.17
N VAL A 48 1.29 -9.97 10.38
CA VAL A 48 1.90 -9.82 9.04
C VAL A 48 3.42 -9.72 9.14
N GLY A 49 3.94 -8.93 10.07
CA GLY A 49 5.39 -8.82 10.31
C GLY A 49 6.02 -10.15 10.73
N LEU A 50 5.35 -10.88 11.63
CA LEU A 50 5.81 -12.21 12.10
C LEU A 50 5.76 -13.23 10.96
N SER A 51 4.70 -13.25 10.17
CA SER A 51 4.57 -14.16 9.02
C SER A 51 5.66 -13.92 7.98
N LEU A 52 5.98 -12.66 7.69
CA LEU A 52 7.10 -12.31 6.82
C LEU A 52 8.43 -12.78 7.41
N LEU A 53 8.68 -12.56 8.70
CA LEU A 53 9.89 -13.02 9.35
C LEU A 53 10.03 -14.55 9.27
N ILE A 54 8.96 -15.29 9.56
CA ILE A 54 8.93 -16.76 9.44
C ILE A 54 9.18 -17.18 8.00
N PHE A 55 8.53 -16.53 7.01
CA PHE A 55 8.74 -16.83 5.59
C PHE A 55 10.21 -16.71 5.19
N PHE A 56 10.90 -15.64 5.60
CA PHE A 56 12.32 -15.45 5.31
C PHE A 56 13.25 -16.43 6.05
N GLN A 57 12.75 -17.17 7.06
CA GLN A 57 13.50 -18.30 7.66
C GLN A 57 13.32 -19.61 6.89
N THR A 58 12.33 -19.72 6.00
CA THR A 58 12.11 -20.91 5.16
C THR A 58 13.11 -20.99 4.00
N PRO A 59 13.32 -22.16 3.38
CA PRO A 59 14.24 -22.31 2.24
C PRO A 59 13.98 -21.32 1.08
N PRO A 60 12.72 -21.07 0.62
CA PRO A 60 12.47 -20.09 -0.43
C PRO A 60 12.78 -18.65 0.00
N GLY A 61 12.51 -18.28 1.26
CA GLY A 61 12.84 -16.95 1.77
C GLY A 61 14.36 -16.74 1.84
N LYS A 62 15.09 -17.72 2.34
CA LYS A 62 16.58 -17.69 2.36
C LYS A 62 17.18 -17.61 0.95
N TRP A 63 16.58 -18.29 -0.02
CA TRP A 63 17.02 -18.21 -1.40
C TRP A 63 16.90 -16.79 -1.95
N ILE A 64 15.80 -16.09 -1.66
CA ILE A 64 15.62 -14.67 -2.03
C ILE A 64 16.72 -13.80 -1.41
N GLU A 65 17.09 -14.05 -0.17
CA GLU A 65 18.18 -13.31 0.50
C GLU A 65 19.56 -13.60 -0.11
N THR A 66 19.83 -14.84 -0.58
CA THR A 66 21.10 -15.20 -1.24
C THR A 66 21.28 -14.53 -2.60
N ILE A 67 20.21 -14.17 -3.29
CA ILE A 67 20.24 -13.40 -4.57
C ILE A 67 20.60 -11.91 -4.34
N GLY A 68 20.90 -11.52 -3.09
CA GLY A 68 21.26 -10.15 -2.74
C GLY A 68 20.08 -9.25 -2.33
N LEU A 69 18.88 -9.81 -2.18
CA LEU A 69 17.70 -9.15 -1.65
C LEU A 69 17.58 -9.35 -0.13
N SER A 70 18.58 -8.87 0.64
CA SER A 70 18.50 -8.90 2.10
C SER A 70 17.31 -8.05 2.58
N VAL A 71 16.38 -8.69 3.30
CA VAL A 71 15.13 -8.09 3.77
C VAL A 71 15.12 -8.02 5.30
N VAL A 72 15.48 -9.12 5.99
CA VAL A 72 15.45 -9.19 7.44
C VAL A 72 16.52 -8.27 8.02
N PHE A 73 16.14 -7.41 8.98
CA PHE A 73 16.99 -6.37 9.60
C PHE A 73 17.70 -5.44 8.60
N HIS A 74 17.08 -5.24 7.41
CA HIS A 74 17.63 -4.38 6.35
C HIS A 74 16.62 -3.30 5.92
N PRO A 75 17.05 -2.09 5.46
CA PRO A 75 16.16 -1.03 5.00
C PRO A 75 15.17 -1.44 3.90
N ARG A 76 15.54 -2.40 3.05
CA ARG A 76 14.64 -2.96 2.03
C ARG A 76 13.42 -3.67 2.64
N GLY A 77 13.57 -4.25 3.82
CA GLY A 77 12.49 -4.85 4.58
C GLY A 77 11.43 -3.85 5.01
N ILE A 78 11.79 -2.57 5.19
CA ILE A 78 10.83 -1.51 5.48
C ILE A 78 9.81 -1.39 4.33
N VAL A 79 10.31 -1.26 3.09
CA VAL A 79 9.47 -1.12 1.90
C VAL A 79 8.60 -2.36 1.70
N LEU A 80 9.17 -3.57 1.87
CA LEU A 80 8.41 -4.81 1.72
C LEU A 80 7.28 -4.90 2.77
N CYS A 81 7.58 -4.63 4.03
CA CYS A 81 6.63 -4.67 5.12
C CYS A 81 5.51 -3.64 4.92
N GLN A 82 5.87 -2.42 4.54
CA GLN A 82 4.92 -1.36 4.21
C GLN A 82 4.02 -1.75 3.04
N LEU A 83 4.60 -2.32 1.99
CA LEU A 83 3.87 -2.76 0.81
C LEU A 83 2.85 -3.84 1.18
N PHE A 84 3.25 -4.87 1.92
CA PHE A 84 2.38 -5.98 2.30
C PHE A 84 1.15 -5.53 3.08
N VAL A 85 1.31 -4.57 3.99
CA VAL A 85 0.19 -4.06 4.81
C VAL A 85 -0.68 -3.06 4.04
N SER A 86 -0.09 -2.25 3.14
CA SER A 86 -0.81 -1.14 2.50
C SER A 86 -1.40 -1.46 1.14
N ILE A 87 -0.85 -2.45 0.41
CA ILE A 87 -1.26 -2.75 -0.97
C ILE A 87 -2.73 -3.17 -1.08
N SER A 88 -3.25 -3.90 -0.11
CA SER A 88 -4.63 -4.36 -0.06
C SER A 88 -5.62 -3.18 -0.07
N PHE A 89 -5.30 -2.12 0.68
CA PHE A 89 -6.11 -0.90 0.68
C PHE A 89 -6.10 -0.20 -0.68
N GLY A 90 -4.95 -0.19 -1.35
CA GLY A 90 -4.82 0.33 -2.70
C GLY A 90 -5.64 -0.46 -3.71
N ILE A 91 -5.55 -1.79 -3.70
CA ILE A 91 -6.30 -2.67 -4.59
C ILE A 91 -7.81 -2.49 -4.38
N ARG A 92 -8.28 -2.42 -3.12
CA ARG A 92 -9.70 -2.19 -2.81
C ARG A 92 -10.19 -0.84 -3.29
N ALA A 93 -9.42 0.23 -3.07
CA ALA A 93 -9.77 1.56 -3.56
C ALA A 93 -9.86 1.58 -5.09
N MET A 94 -8.92 0.95 -5.79
CA MET A 94 -8.95 0.86 -7.24
C MET A 94 -10.10 -0.01 -7.76
N LYS A 95 -10.38 -1.16 -7.12
CA LYS A 95 -11.53 -1.98 -7.47
C LYS A 95 -12.84 -1.19 -7.37
N LEU A 96 -13.09 -0.53 -6.23
CA LEU A 96 -14.27 0.31 -6.04
C LEU A 96 -14.37 1.44 -7.07
N THR A 97 -13.24 2.04 -7.41
CA THR A 97 -13.19 3.08 -8.45
C THR A 97 -13.62 2.54 -9.80
N PHE A 98 -13.07 1.40 -10.22
CA PHE A 98 -13.45 0.79 -11.51
C PHE A 98 -14.88 0.23 -11.49
N ASP A 99 -15.37 -0.28 -10.36
CA ASP A 99 -16.76 -0.71 -10.21
C ASP A 99 -17.74 0.45 -10.41
N GLY A 100 -17.35 1.68 -10.03
CA GLY A 100 -18.14 2.91 -10.26
C GLY A 100 -18.14 3.43 -11.71
N ILE A 101 -17.23 2.95 -12.57
CA ILE A 101 -17.15 3.37 -13.98
C ILE A 101 -18.01 2.42 -14.82
N ASP A 102 -18.97 2.97 -15.58
CA ASP A 102 -19.82 2.16 -16.46
C ASP A 102 -18.98 1.44 -17.53
N ILE A 103 -19.05 0.12 -17.54
CA ILE A 103 -18.34 -0.74 -18.48
C ILE A 103 -18.72 -0.46 -19.94
N ARG A 104 -19.90 0.10 -20.19
CA ARG A 104 -20.35 0.48 -21.53
C ARG A 104 -19.42 1.46 -22.21
N MET A 105 -18.77 2.36 -21.46
CA MET A 105 -17.79 3.31 -22.01
C MET A 105 -16.61 2.58 -22.65
N GLU A 106 -16.13 1.50 -22.01
CA GLU A 106 -15.06 0.65 -22.54
C GLU A 106 -15.53 -0.14 -23.77
N HIS A 107 -16.78 -0.65 -23.75
CA HIS A 107 -17.36 -1.37 -24.88
C HIS A 107 -17.53 -0.45 -26.11
N VAL A 108 -18.00 0.77 -25.93
CA VAL A 108 -18.10 1.77 -27.03
C VAL A 108 -16.73 2.05 -27.63
N ALA A 109 -15.69 2.23 -26.81
CA ALA A 109 -14.33 2.40 -27.32
C ALA A 109 -13.86 1.20 -28.15
N MET A 110 -14.21 -0.02 -27.74
CA MET A 110 -13.88 -1.24 -28.48
C MET A 110 -14.63 -1.35 -29.79
N THR A 111 -15.91 -0.93 -29.85
CA THR A 111 -16.68 -0.88 -31.13
C THR A 111 -16.11 0.16 -32.11
N LEU A 112 -15.46 1.19 -31.59
CA LEU A 112 -14.73 2.20 -32.40
C LEU A 112 -13.31 1.76 -32.78
N GLY A 113 -12.96 0.47 -32.59
CA GLY A 113 -11.69 -0.10 -33.04
C GLY A 113 -10.56 -0.10 -31.99
N CYS A 114 -10.83 0.31 -30.75
CA CYS A 114 -9.83 0.18 -29.68
C CYS A 114 -9.66 -1.31 -29.27
N SER A 115 -8.42 -1.72 -29.06
CA SER A 115 -8.14 -2.99 -28.38
C SER A 115 -8.56 -2.91 -26.89
N ARG A 116 -8.67 -4.06 -26.20
CA ARG A 116 -8.97 -4.08 -24.75
C ARG A 116 -7.95 -3.28 -23.93
N LEU A 117 -6.67 -3.41 -24.23
CA LEU A 117 -5.63 -2.60 -23.59
C LEU A 117 -5.76 -1.12 -23.98
N GLY A 118 -6.11 -0.83 -25.23
CA GLY A 118 -6.36 0.54 -25.68
C GLY A 118 -7.52 1.19 -24.94
N SER A 119 -8.62 0.46 -24.72
CA SER A 119 -9.78 0.92 -23.93
C SER A 119 -9.38 1.17 -22.46
N PHE A 120 -8.59 0.30 -21.84
CA PHE A 120 -8.08 0.53 -20.50
C PHE A 120 -7.29 1.84 -20.40
N PHE A 121 -6.27 2.06 -21.23
CA PHE A 121 -5.41 3.25 -21.13
C PHE A 121 -6.08 4.54 -21.57
N ARG A 122 -7.01 4.49 -22.56
CA ARG A 122 -7.65 5.68 -23.13
C ARG A 122 -8.97 6.06 -22.46
N VAL A 123 -9.65 5.09 -21.83
CA VAL A 123 -10.98 5.32 -21.23
C VAL A 123 -10.97 5.03 -19.73
N ALA A 124 -10.74 3.79 -19.31
CA ALA A 124 -10.87 3.41 -17.91
C ALA A 124 -9.87 4.13 -17.00
N LEU A 125 -8.59 4.18 -17.37
CA LEU A 125 -7.53 4.77 -16.56
C LEU A 125 -7.68 6.30 -16.40
N PRO A 126 -7.98 7.10 -17.45
CA PRO A 126 -8.24 8.52 -17.29
C PRO A 126 -9.50 8.81 -16.46
N LEU A 127 -10.56 8.02 -16.58
CA LEU A 127 -11.76 8.18 -15.75
C LEU A 127 -11.49 7.82 -14.29
N ALA A 128 -10.56 6.91 -14.03
CA ALA A 128 -10.18 6.47 -12.68
C ALA A 128 -9.21 7.42 -11.96
N TRP A 129 -8.80 8.56 -12.53
CA TRP A 129 -7.72 9.42 -11.98
C TRP A 129 -7.94 9.81 -10.50
N ARG A 130 -9.17 10.15 -10.12
CA ARG A 130 -9.52 10.49 -8.72
C ARG A 130 -9.31 9.29 -7.79
N GLY A 131 -9.72 8.11 -8.24
CA GLY A 131 -9.50 6.86 -7.52
C GLY A 131 -8.02 6.51 -7.39
N ILE A 132 -7.21 6.80 -8.41
CA ILE A 132 -5.76 6.63 -8.37
C ILE A 132 -5.14 7.53 -7.29
N VAL A 133 -5.54 8.80 -7.24
CA VAL A 133 -5.07 9.73 -6.19
C VAL A 133 -5.51 9.24 -4.80
N THR A 134 -6.77 8.85 -4.66
CA THR A 134 -7.29 8.31 -3.39
C THR A 134 -6.53 7.04 -2.97
N SER A 135 -6.29 6.11 -3.89
CA SER A 135 -5.53 4.89 -3.65
C SER A 135 -4.09 5.21 -3.23
N ALA A 136 -3.43 6.18 -3.91
CA ALA A 136 -2.09 6.63 -3.57
C ALA A 136 -2.01 7.14 -2.12
N ILE A 137 -2.95 8.01 -1.75
CA ILE A 137 -3.00 8.59 -0.40
C ILE A 137 -3.27 7.51 0.65
N LEU A 138 -4.17 6.54 0.36
CA LEU A 138 -4.46 5.43 1.26
C LEU A 138 -3.24 4.54 1.48
N ILE A 139 -2.54 4.13 0.41
CA ILE A 139 -1.31 3.33 0.50
C ILE A 139 -0.27 4.09 1.32
N TRP A 140 -0.05 5.36 1.01
CA TRP A 140 0.94 6.21 1.66
C TRP A 140 0.65 6.40 3.16
N THR A 141 -0.60 6.73 3.51
CA THR A 141 -1.01 6.95 4.90
C THR A 141 -0.89 5.66 5.72
N ARG A 142 -1.27 4.51 5.13
CA ARG A 142 -1.10 3.22 5.77
C ARG A 142 0.37 2.85 5.97
N ALA A 143 1.20 3.07 4.96
CA ALA A 143 2.65 2.83 5.05
C ALA A 143 3.30 3.68 6.15
N LEU A 144 2.85 4.94 6.32
CA LEU A 144 3.37 5.86 7.32
C LEU A 144 3.06 5.41 8.76
N GLY A 145 1.89 4.82 9.01
CA GLY A 145 1.45 4.41 10.35
C GLY A 145 1.94 3.03 10.79
N ILE A 146 2.72 2.31 9.98
CA ILE A 146 3.18 0.96 10.33
C ILE A 146 4.30 1.01 11.37
N PHE A 147 4.05 0.36 12.53
CA PHE A 147 5.01 0.22 13.62
C PHE A 147 5.32 -1.24 13.93
N GLY A 148 4.31 -2.00 14.41
CA GLY A 148 4.50 -3.36 14.92
C GLY A 148 5.20 -4.33 13.96
N PRO A 149 4.74 -4.46 12.71
CA PRO A 149 5.37 -5.31 11.71
C PRO A 149 6.83 -4.94 11.43
N LEU A 150 7.14 -3.63 11.41
CA LEU A 150 8.50 -3.15 11.20
C LEU A 150 9.42 -3.55 12.36
N MET A 151 8.96 -3.44 13.60
CA MET A 151 9.73 -3.84 14.78
C MET A 151 10.13 -5.32 14.73
N ILE A 152 9.23 -6.18 14.24
CA ILE A 152 9.49 -7.62 14.14
C ILE A 152 10.42 -7.95 12.99
N LEU A 153 10.15 -7.44 11.77
CA LEU A 153 10.87 -7.84 10.56
C LEU A 153 12.22 -7.14 10.42
N VAL A 154 12.27 -5.85 10.78
CA VAL A 154 13.40 -4.98 10.43
C VAL A 154 14.12 -4.46 11.68
N GLY A 155 13.40 -4.40 12.81
CA GLY A 155 13.90 -3.78 14.03
C GLY A 155 13.88 -2.24 13.92
N ALA A 156 14.34 -1.57 14.98
CA ALA A 156 14.44 -0.12 15.05
C ALA A 156 15.88 0.28 15.37
N ALA A 157 16.76 0.24 14.37
CA ALA A 157 18.15 0.69 14.53
C ALA A 157 18.29 2.13 14.10
N ARG A 158 18.77 3.03 15.02
CA ARG A 158 18.99 4.44 14.73
C ARG A 158 19.86 4.64 13.50
N GLY A 159 19.41 5.50 12.58
CA GLY A 159 20.12 5.85 11.35
C GLY A 159 20.15 4.77 10.26
N ARG A 160 19.56 3.57 10.48
CA ARG A 160 19.52 2.47 9.49
C ARG A 160 18.11 2.04 9.12
N THR A 161 17.31 1.64 10.09
CA THR A 161 15.96 1.12 9.89
C THR A 161 14.90 1.93 10.65
N GLU A 162 15.29 3.10 11.12
CA GLU A 162 14.44 4.02 11.84
C GLU A 162 13.44 4.71 10.90
N VAL A 163 12.17 4.71 11.28
CA VAL A 163 11.08 5.42 10.63
C VAL A 163 10.29 6.20 11.68
N LEU A 164 9.45 7.17 11.26
CA LEU A 164 8.75 8.05 12.21
C LEU A 164 8.05 7.32 13.38
N PRO A 165 7.27 6.24 13.17
CA PRO A 165 6.69 5.53 14.30
C PRO A 165 7.71 4.86 15.22
N THR A 166 8.80 4.33 14.68
CA THR A 166 9.86 3.73 15.50
C THR A 166 10.70 4.77 16.21
N THR A 167 10.85 5.98 15.65
CA THR A 167 11.50 7.11 16.34
C THR A 167 10.76 7.47 17.61
N ILE A 168 9.42 7.55 17.58
CA ILE A 168 8.61 7.82 18.78
C ILE A 168 8.93 6.80 19.89
N TYR A 169 8.95 5.50 19.53
CA TYR A 169 9.26 4.42 20.46
C TYR A 169 10.68 4.52 21.02
N LEU A 170 11.68 4.79 20.17
CA LEU A 170 13.07 4.90 20.58
C LEU A 170 13.30 6.09 21.52
N GLU A 171 12.74 7.27 21.20
CA GLU A 171 12.85 8.47 22.02
C GLU A 171 12.13 8.29 23.36
N GLN A 172 10.95 7.67 23.36
CA GLN A 172 10.25 7.34 24.61
C GLN A 172 11.05 6.35 25.47
N SER A 173 11.71 5.36 24.84
CA SER A 173 12.50 4.34 25.57
C SER A 173 13.73 4.91 26.24
N VAL A 174 14.28 6.01 25.74
CA VAL A 174 15.43 6.73 26.38
C VAL A 174 14.99 7.89 27.26
N GLY A 175 13.66 8.08 27.48
CA GLY A 175 13.11 9.13 28.34
C GLY A 175 13.03 10.51 27.69
N ASN A 176 13.29 10.65 26.40
CA ASN A 176 13.21 11.91 25.65
C ASN A 176 11.79 12.16 25.17
N ILE A 177 10.89 12.48 26.11
CA ILE A 177 9.47 12.64 25.86
C ILE A 177 9.19 13.82 24.91
N ASP A 178 9.95 14.92 25.02
CA ASP A 178 9.74 16.11 24.19
C ASP A 178 9.92 15.80 22.71
N THR A 179 10.97 15.08 22.34
CA THR A 179 11.22 14.66 20.95
C THR A 179 10.17 13.65 20.48
N ALA A 180 9.77 12.70 21.34
CA ALA A 180 8.72 11.73 20.99
C ALA A 180 7.39 12.44 20.68
N VAL A 181 6.99 13.42 21.51
CA VAL A 181 5.78 14.23 21.29
C VAL A 181 5.89 15.07 20.02
N ALA A 182 7.04 15.71 19.77
CA ALA A 182 7.25 16.50 18.56
C ALA A 182 7.07 15.65 17.28
N VAL A 183 7.65 14.45 17.24
CA VAL A 183 7.48 13.52 16.10
C VAL A 183 6.03 13.06 15.97
N ALA A 184 5.35 12.79 17.09
CA ALA A 184 3.93 12.39 17.07
C ALA A 184 3.04 13.52 16.51
N VAL A 185 3.26 14.78 16.90
CA VAL A 185 2.54 15.94 16.35
C VAL A 185 2.76 16.07 14.85
N VAL A 186 4.00 15.90 14.37
CA VAL A 186 4.30 15.90 12.93
C VAL A 186 3.51 14.80 12.21
N MET A 187 3.47 13.57 12.75
CA MET A 187 2.71 12.48 12.17
C MET A 187 1.21 12.77 12.10
N VAL A 188 0.64 13.34 13.16
CA VAL A 188 -0.78 13.74 13.19
C VAL A 188 -1.07 14.82 12.16
N ALA A 189 -0.22 15.83 12.04
CA ALA A 189 -0.36 16.90 11.06
C ALA A 189 -0.33 16.34 9.63
N VAL A 190 0.62 15.45 9.34
CA VAL A 190 0.74 14.79 8.04
C VAL A 190 -0.49 13.94 7.73
N ALA A 191 -0.99 13.16 8.71
CA ALA A 191 -2.21 12.36 8.54
C ALA A 191 -3.46 13.25 8.31
N ALA A 192 -3.57 14.38 9.01
CA ALA A 192 -4.65 15.34 8.84
C ALA A 192 -4.64 15.95 7.42
N VAL A 193 -3.47 16.37 6.93
CA VAL A 193 -3.32 16.89 5.55
C VAL A 193 -3.73 15.82 4.52
N ALA A 194 -3.29 14.58 4.68
CA ALA A 194 -3.69 13.47 3.80
C ALA A 194 -5.20 13.26 3.80
N LEU A 195 -5.85 13.25 4.97
CA LEU A 195 -7.30 13.08 5.08
C LEU A 195 -8.06 14.24 4.43
N ILE A 196 -7.61 15.48 4.63
CA ILE A 196 -8.19 16.66 4.00
C ILE A 196 -8.08 16.55 2.48
N THR A 197 -6.93 16.14 1.96
CA THR A 197 -6.71 15.96 0.52
C THR A 197 -7.68 14.92 -0.08
N ILE A 198 -7.88 13.78 0.60
CA ILE A 198 -8.86 12.76 0.17
C ILE A 198 -10.27 13.38 0.09
N ARG A 199 -10.66 14.16 1.09
CA ARG A 199 -11.98 14.80 1.09
C ARG A 199 -12.15 15.76 -0.07
N PHE A 200 -11.17 16.61 -0.35
CA PHE A 200 -11.26 17.56 -1.49
C PHE A 200 -11.30 16.84 -2.84
N VAL A 201 -10.54 15.75 -3.01
CA VAL A 201 -10.58 14.96 -4.25
C VAL A 201 -11.89 14.19 -4.39
N GLY A 202 -12.43 13.64 -3.27
CA GLY A 202 -13.68 12.87 -3.27
C GLY A 202 -14.95 13.70 -3.35
N LEU A 203 -14.97 14.93 -2.77
CA LEU A 203 -16.16 15.81 -2.80
C LEU A 203 -16.43 16.47 -4.16
N GLY A 204 -15.58 16.28 -5.15
CA GLY A 204 -15.84 16.73 -6.52
C GLY A 204 -16.91 15.93 -7.28
N GLU A 205 -17.69 15.07 -6.58
CA GLU A 205 -18.76 14.24 -7.15
C GLU A 205 -20.19 14.75 -6.82
N ARG A 206 -20.36 16.03 -6.46
CA ARG A 206 -21.68 16.65 -6.33
C ARG A 206 -21.95 17.62 -7.44
#